data_84952cba3bac28158e473dc98c95d5b1
#
_entry.id   84952cba3bac28158e473dc98c95d5b1
#
_cell.length_a   1.000
_cell.length_b   1.000
_cell.length_c   1.000
_cell.angle_alpha   90.00
_cell.angle_beta   90.00
_cell.angle_gamma   90.00
#
_symmetry.space_group_name_H-M   'P 1'
#
loop_
_entity.id
_entity.type
_entity.pdbx_description
1 polymer ?
#
loop_
_entity_poly.entity_id
_entity_poly.type
_entity_poly.pdbx_seq_one_letter_code
_entity_poly.pdbx_strand_id
1 'polypeptide(L)'
;MGLAAVLELWGIKIGPIIAGLCLFVVAVALGAQDLFKNLISGILVLVEKRFKIDDWILVDGIIEGIVEKIGFRSTTIRKFDKSLAIIPNFQFAENAVINVSETSNWLISWMITLQYDTTVDQLKTIRNQIEDHINKSEDFNTSIGIAVRVDKFSDSSIDMYVRCFTKTDSWNEWLAVKERLAIEIKQI
;
A
#
# COMPACT_ATOMS: atom_id res chain seq x y z
N MET A 1 -52.33 4.82 0.12
CA MET A 1 -53.48 4.12 -0.46
C MET A 1 -54.57 5.10 -0.99
N GLY A 2 -54.77 6.29 -0.39
CA GLY A 2 -55.87 7.20 -0.78
C GLY A 2 -55.80 7.81 -2.19
N LEU A 3 -54.58 8.27 -2.63
CA LEU A 3 -54.43 8.96 -3.91
C LEU A 3 -54.70 8.05 -5.11
N ALA A 4 -54.27 6.79 -5.03
CA ALA A 4 -54.48 5.77 -6.06
C ALA A 4 -55.97 5.45 -6.28
N ALA A 5 -56.74 5.31 -5.18
CA ALA A 5 -58.16 5.04 -5.25
C ALA A 5 -58.98 6.23 -5.84
N VAL A 6 -58.58 7.47 -5.58
CA VAL A 6 -59.21 8.67 -6.16
C VAL A 6 -58.93 8.75 -7.68
N LEU A 7 -57.75 8.40 -8.14
CA LEU A 7 -57.42 8.40 -9.58
C LEU A 7 -58.16 7.30 -10.34
N GLU A 8 -58.35 6.10 -9.72
CA GLU A 8 -59.14 5.03 -10.33
C GLU A 8 -60.63 5.42 -10.46
N LEU A 9 -61.21 6.12 -9.47
CA LEU A 9 -62.56 6.65 -9.54
C LEU A 9 -62.75 7.67 -10.69
N TRP A 10 -61.65 8.34 -11.11
CA TRP A 10 -61.65 9.27 -12.27
C TRP A 10 -61.37 8.55 -13.59
N GLY A 11 -61.26 7.22 -13.57
CA GLY A 11 -61.07 6.41 -14.80
C GLY A 11 -59.61 6.40 -15.32
N ILE A 12 -58.66 6.90 -14.52
CA ILE A 12 -57.23 6.90 -14.89
C ILE A 12 -56.63 5.52 -14.57
N LYS A 13 -56.12 4.85 -15.57
CA LYS A 13 -55.41 3.58 -15.40
C LYS A 13 -54.06 3.81 -14.71
N ILE A 14 -53.99 3.44 -13.43
CA ILE A 14 -52.80 3.66 -12.57
C ILE A 14 -51.63 2.72 -12.95
N GLY A 15 -51.90 1.53 -13.47
CA GLY A 15 -50.91 0.51 -13.83
C GLY A 15 -49.79 1.04 -14.72
N PRO A 16 -50.08 1.68 -15.87
CA PRO A 16 -49.04 2.28 -16.73
C PRO A 16 -48.22 3.38 -16.06
N ILE A 17 -48.87 4.18 -15.16
CA ILE A 17 -48.19 5.28 -14.44
C ILE A 17 -47.19 4.69 -13.45
N ILE A 18 -47.59 3.68 -12.68
CA ILE A 18 -46.70 2.98 -11.74
C ILE A 18 -45.56 2.30 -12.48
N ALA A 19 -45.83 1.63 -13.60
CA ALA A 19 -44.82 0.98 -14.40
C ALA A 19 -43.79 2.00 -14.94
N GLY A 20 -44.25 3.15 -15.44
CA GLY A 20 -43.37 4.23 -15.89
C GLY A 20 -42.54 4.84 -14.76
N LEU A 21 -43.13 5.01 -13.58
CA LEU A 21 -42.43 5.54 -12.41
C LEU A 21 -41.35 4.55 -11.91
N CYS A 22 -41.65 3.24 -11.91
CA CYS A 22 -40.69 2.21 -11.54
C CYS A 22 -39.49 2.22 -12.51
N LEU A 23 -39.77 2.31 -13.80
CA LEU A 23 -38.70 2.37 -14.81
C LEU A 23 -37.84 3.65 -14.66
N PHE A 24 -38.48 4.79 -14.39
CA PHE A 24 -37.78 6.05 -14.13
C PHE A 24 -36.89 5.97 -12.87
N VAL A 25 -37.40 5.39 -11.77
CA VAL A 25 -36.59 5.21 -10.54
C VAL A 25 -35.37 4.33 -10.78
N VAL A 26 -35.53 3.23 -11.54
CA VAL A 26 -34.40 2.37 -11.92
C VAL A 26 -33.38 3.14 -12.75
N ALA A 27 -33.82 3.92 -13.73
CA ALA A 27 -32.91 4.74 -14.56
C ALA A 27 -32.12 5.76 -13.72
N VAL A 28 -32.79 6.44 -12.78
CA VAL A 28 -32.16 7.39 -11.85
C VAL A 28 -31.19 6.65 -10.92
N ALA A 29 -31.57 5.49 -10.38
CA ALA A 29 -30.71 4.70 -9.49
C ALA A 29 -29.43 4.25 -10.19
N LEU A 30 -29.52 3.77 -11.44
CA LEU A 30 -28.34 3.41 -12.25
C LEU A 30 -27.48 4.63 -12.56
N GLY A 31 -28.09 5.77 -12.88
CA GLY A 31 -27.34 7.02 -13.12
C GLY A 31 -26.63 7.59 -11.89
N ALA A 32 -27.13 7.31 -10.70
CA ALA A 32 -26.57 7.78 -9.42
C ALA A 32 -25.66 6.74 -8.75
N GLN A 33 -25.50 5.53 -9.31
CA GLN A 33 -24.79 4.42 -8.69
C GLN A 33 -23.37 4.78 -8.27
N ASP A 34 -22.59 5.42 -9.15
CA ASP A 34 -21.20 5.78 -8.89
C ASP A 34 -21.07 6.84 -7.78
N LEU A 35 -22.03 7.73 -7.67
CA LEU A 35 -22.06 8.72 -6.58
C LEU A 35 -22.21 8.02 -5.23
N PHE A 36 -23.20 7.11 -5.11
CA PHE A 36 -23.43 6.35 -3.89
C PHE A 36 -22.27 5.43 -3.54
N LYS A 37 -21.67 4.76 -4.53
CA LYS A 37 -20.50 3.92 -4.35
C LYS A 37 -19.35 4.71 -3.72
N ASN A 38 -19.02 5.88 -4.26
CA ASN A 38 -17.96 6.73 -3.74
C ASN A 38 -18.26 7.30 -2.35
N LEU A 39 -19.52 7.68 -2.09
CA LEU A 39 -19.94 8.19 -0.79
C LEU A 39 -19.81 7.12 0.32
N ILE A 40 -20.33 5.93 0.06
CA ILE A 40 -20.25 4.80 1.00
C ILE A 40 -18.78 4.42 1.23
N SER A 41 -17.98 4.34 0.16
CA SER A 41 -16.56 4.05 0.27
C SER A 41 -15.81 5.09 1.11
N GLY A 42 -16.14 6.38 0.95
CA GLY A 42 -15.57 7.45 1.78
C GLY A 42 -15.91 7.29 3.27
N ILE A 43 -17.14 6.93 3.58
CA ILE A 43 -17.56 6.64 4.95
C ILE A 43 -16.81 5.42 5.51
N LEU A 44 -16.67 4.34 4.73
CA LEU A 44 -15.95 3.13 5.15
C LEU A 44 -14.46 3.42 5.43
N VAL A 45 -13.79 4.18 4.57
CA VAL A 45 -12.39 4.61 4.79
C VAL A 45 -12.24 5.31 6.15
N LEU A 46 -13.18 6.19 6.50
CA LEU A 46 -13.16 6.92 7.77
C LEU A 46 -13.49 6.04 8.98
N VAL A 47 -14.49 5.18 8.85
CA VAL A 47 -14.96 4.30 9.96
C VAL A 47 -13.94 3.19 10.25
N GLU A 48 -13.42 2.55 9.21
CA GLU A 48 -12.42 1.48 9.34
C GLU A 48 -11.02 2.02 9.65
N LYS A 49 -10.81 3.34 9.49
CA LYS A 49 -9.51 4.00 9.73
C LYS A 49 -8.37 3.34 8.95
N ARG A 50 -8.64 2.94 7.71
CA ARG A 50 -7.62 2.30 6.84
C ARG A 50 -6.38 3.15 6.66
N PHE A 51 -6.56 4.47 6.62
CA PHE A 51 -5.52 5.48 6.66
C PHE A 51 -6.10 6.81 7.16
N LYS A 52 -5.24 7.73 7.54
CA LYS A 52 -5.58 9.06 8.07
C LYS A 52 -4.94 10.14 7.20
N ILE A 53 -5.29 11.39 7.48
CA ILE A 53 -4.57 12.55 6.92
C ILE A 53 -3.13 12.49 7.44
N ASP A 54 -2.18 12.86 6.60
CA ASP A 54 -0.73 12.80 6.76
C ASP A 54 -0.11 11.39 6.67
N ASP A 55 -0.90 10.33 6.47
CA ASP A 55 -0.36 9.00 6.21
C ASP A 55 0.24 8.91 4.80
N TRP A 56 1.37 8.24 4.71
CA TRP A 56 1.92 7.77 3.45
C TRP A 56 1.24 6.45 3.08
N ILE A 57 0.52 6.45 1.97
CA ILE A 57 -0.16 5.26 1.45
C ILE A 57 0.32 4.90 0.05
N LEU A 58 0.28 3.61 -0.22
CA LEU A 58 0.53 3.02 -1.54
C LEU A 58 -0.67 2.16 -1.94
N VAL A 59 -1.24 2.42 -3.11
CA VAL A 59 -2.22 1.57 -3.78
C VAL A 59 -1.60 1.17 -5.12
N ASP A 60 -1.25 -0.11 -5.24
CA ASP A 60 -0.47 -0.62 -6.36
C ASP A 60 -1.13 -0.31 -7.72
N GLY A 61 -0.32 0.18 -8.65
CA GLY A 61 -0.78 0.60 -9.99
C GLY A 61 -1.69 1.83 -10.03
N ILE A 62 -2.04 2.45 -8.89
CA ILE A 62 -2.96 3.58 -8.81
C ILE A 62 -2.28 4.84 -8.27
N ILE A 63 -1.76 4.81 -7.04
CA ILE A 63 -1.21 5.99 -6.38
C ILE A 63 -0.24 5.63 -5.26
N GLU A 64 0.78 6.47 -5.09
CA GLU A 64 1.64 6.53 -3.92
C GLU A 64 1.84 7.98 -3.50
N GLY A 65 1.70 8.27 -2.20
CA GLY A 65 1.90 9.62 -1.67
C GLY A 65 1.31 9.83 -0.27
N ILE A 66 1.29 11.08 0.16
CA ILE A 66 0.79 11.50 1.46
C ILE A 66 -0.66 11.95 1.34
N VAL A 67 -1.52 11.47 2.21
CA VAL A 67 -2.94 11.84 2.26
C VAL A 67 -3.09 13.26 2.80
N GLU A 68 -3.56 14.21 2.00
CA GLU A 68 -3.81 15.59 2.44
C GLU A 68 -5.25 15.81 2.92
N LYS A 69 -6.20 15.17 2.26
CA LYS A 69 -7.62 15.36 2.57
C LYS A 69 -8.45 14.16 2.19
N ILE A 70 -9.33 13.75 3.07
CA ILE A 70 -10.35 12.73 2.81
C ILE A 70 -11.69 13.45 2.65
N GLY A 71 -12.26 13.44 1.45
CA GLY A 71 -13.56 14.03 1.14
C GLY A 71 -14.65 12.98 1.00
N PHE A 72 -15.89 13.41 0.80
CA PHE A 72 -17.04 12.51 0.66
C PHE A 72 -16.95 11.60 -0.55
N ARG A 73 -16.48 12.11 -1.70
CA ARG A 73 -16.40 11.37 -2.96
C ARG A 73 -14.99 10.98 -3.35
N SER A 74 -14.01 11.75 -2.93
CA SER A 74 -12.63 11.59 -3.35
C SER A 74 -11.66 11.98 -2.24
N THR A 75 -10.51 11.33 -2.24
CA THR A 75 -9.36 11.63 -1.37
C THR A 75 -8.29 12.34 -2.19
N THR A 76 -7.69 13.36 -1.60
CA THR A 76 -6.61 14.14 -2.19
C THR A 76 -5.27 13.67 -1.63
N ILE A 77 -4.34 13.32 -2.51
CA ILE A 77 -3.04 12.77 -2.17
C ILE A 77 -1.94 13.63 -2.79
N ARG A 78 -0.94 14.00 -2.00
CA ARG A 78 0.29 14.65 -2.45
C ARG A 78 1.33 13.61 -2.81
N LYS A 79 1.65 13.50 -4.09
CA LYS A 79 2.73 12.63 -4.55
C LYS A 79 4.11 13.16 -4.13
N PHE A 80 5.13 12.32 -4.19
CA PHE A 80 6.50 12.74 -3.83
C PHE A 80 7.10 13.75 -4.81
N ASP A 81 6.67 13.78 -6.07
CA ASP A 81 6.98 14.83 -7.04
C ASP A 81 6.25 16.16 -6.77
N LYS A 82 5.50 16.25 -5.65
CA LYS A 82 4.68 17.38 -5.23
C LYS A 82 3.43 17.64 -6.08
N SER A 83 3.15 16.81 -7.08
CA SER A 83 1.87 16.87 -7.78
C SER A 83 0.71 16.44 -6.89
N LEU A 84 -0.48 16.98 -7.17
CA LEU A 84 -1.70 16.68 -6.43
C LEU A 84 -2.54 15.67 -7.23
N ALA A 85 -2.87 14.55 -6.62
CA ALA A 85 -3.76 13.55 -7.18
C ALA A 85 -5.09 13.53 -6.44
N ILE A 86 -6.20 13.47 -7.16
CA ILE A 86 -7.55 13.35 -6.62
C ILE A 86 -8.09 11.99 -7.03
N ILE A 87 -8.22 11.09 -6.06
CA ILE A 87 -8.60 9.71 -6.28
C ILE A 87 -10.02 9.46 -5.78
N PRO A 88 -10.92 8.89 -6.59
CA PRO A 88 -12.25 8.51 -6.14
C PRO A 88 -12.19 7.49 -4.99
N ASN A 89 -13.01 7.66 -3.96
CA ASN A 89 -12.93 6.85 -2.74
C ASN A 89 -13.18 5.36 -2.97
N PHE A 90 -13.94 4.99 -4.00
CA PHE A 90 -14.18 3.57 -4.30
C PHE A 90 -12.88 2.82 -4.64
N GLN A 91 -11.87 3.50 -5.17
CA GLN A 91 -10.57 2.89 -5.45
C GLN A 91 -9.92 2.31 -4.19
N PHE A 92 -10.06 3.00 -3.05
CA PHE A 92 -9.53 2.53 -1.76
C PHE A 92 -10.39 1.43 -1.13
N ALA A 93 -11.65 1.29 -1.56
CA ALA A 93 -12.53 0.22 -1.10
C ALA A 93 -12.32 -1.09 -1.88
N GLU A 94 -11.97 -1.00 -3.16
CA GLU A 94 -11.83 -2.15 -4.06
C GLU A 94 -10.40 -2.69 -4.16
N ASN A 95 -9.39 -1.87 -3.81
CA ASN A 95 -7.99 -2.26 -3.94
C ASN A 95 -7.34 -2.40 -2.57
N ALA A 96 -6.24 -3.16 -2.52
CA ALA A 96 -5.40 -3.23 -1.34
C ALA A 96 -4.72 -1.88 -1.10
N VAL A 97 -4.86 -1.35 0.10
CA VAL A 97 -4.19 -0.14 0.55
C VAL A 97 -3.07 -0.54 1.51
N ILE A 98 -1.86 -0.20 1.17
CA ILE A 98 -0.69 -0.37 2.02
C ILE A 98 -0.47 0.95 2.75
N ASN A 99 -0.63 0.96 4.06
CA ASN A 99 -0.30 2.12 4.89
C ASN A 99 1.19 2.03 5.29
N VAL A 100 2.01 2.79 4.57
CA VAL A 100 3.47 2.82 4.78
C VAL A 100 3.82 3.50 6.10
N SER A 101 3.01 4.46 6.56
CA SER A 101 3.20 5.12 7.86
C SER A 101 3.02 4.19 9.06
N GLU A 102 2.34 3.05 8.90
CA GLU A 102 2.18 2.03 9.95
C GLU A 102 3.33 0.98 9.92
N THR A 103 4.37 1.20 9.10
CA THR A 103 5.54 0.33 9.07
C THR A 103 6.31 0.42 10.37
N SER A 104 6.48 -0.70 11.07
CA SER A 104 7.19 -0.77 12.35
C SER A 104 8.70 -0.95 12.21
N ASN A 105 9.12 -1.60 11.14
CA ASN A 105 10.52 -1.94 10.87
C ASN A 105 10.75 -2.00 9.36
N TRP A 106 11.71 -1.23 8.86
CA TRP A 106 12.02 -1.24 7.45
C TRP A 106 12.88 -2.44 7.06
N LEU A 107 12.48 -3.11 6.01
CA LEU A 107 13.24 -4.20 5.41
C LEU A 107 14.42 -3.66 4.60
N ILE A 108 15.60 -4.23 4.81
CA ILE A 108 16.73 -4.18 3.88
C ILE A 108 16.87 -5.58 3.28
N SER A 109 16.75 -5.67 1.96
CA SER A 109 16.86 -6.91 1.21
C SER A 109 17.76 -6.68 0.00
N TRP A 110 18.94 -7.29 -0.01
CA TRP A 110 19.90 -7.15 -1.07
C TRP A 110 20.37 -8.50 -1.60
N MET A 111 20.73 -8.50 -2.86
CA MET A 111 21.52 -9.52 -3.49
C MET A 111 22.93 -8.96 -3.72
N ILE A 112 23.91 -9.50 -3.02
CA ILE A 112 25.33 -9.14 -3.17
C ILE A 112 25.98 -10.15 -4.10
N THR A 113 26.70 -9.65 -5.09
CA THR A 113 27.37 -10.49 -6.08
C THR A 113 28.86 -10.58 -5.75
N LEU A 114 29.36 -11.79 -5.61
CA LEU A 114 30.76 -12.11 -5.33
C LEU A 114 31.41 -12.75 -6.57
N GLN A 115 32.73 -12.62 -6.69
CA GLN A 115 33.45 -13.19 -7.81
C GLN A 115 33.48 -14.72 -7.73
N TYR A 116 33.55 -15.40 -8.87
CA TYR A 116 33.56 -16.86 -8.92
C TYR A 116 34.80 -17.51 -8.32
N ASP A 117 35.91 -16.79 -8.27
CA ASP A 117 37.16 -17.24 -7.65
C ASP A 117 37.16 -17.12 -6.11
N THR A 118 36.05 -16.59 -5.52
CA THR A 118 35.87 -16.56 -4.08
C THR A 118 35.78 -17.98 -3.51
N THR A 119 36.74 -18.32 -2.65
CA THR A 119 36.80 -19.65 -2.05
C THR A 119 35.68 -19.89 -1.04
N VAL A 120 35.39 -21.17 -0.74
CA VAL A 120 34.36 -21.54 0.24
C VAL A 120 34.64 -20.93 1.62
N ASP A 121 35.88 -20.83 2.04
CA ASP A 121 36.25 -20.25 3.34
C ASP A 121 36.06 -18.72 3.35
N GLN A 122 36.35 -18.05 2.23
CA GLN A 122 36.04 -16.64 2.07
C GLN A 122 34.51 -16.39 2.10
N LEU A 123 33.72 -17.21 1.39
CA LEU A 123 32.25 -17.12 1.44
C LEU A 123 31.70 -17.25 2.86
N LYS A 124 32.23 -18.21 3.65
CA LYS A 124 31.85 -18.37 5.06
C LYS A 124 32.27 -17.17 5.90
N THR A 125 33.47 -16.63 5.66
CA THR A 125 34.00 -15.48 6.39
C THR A 125 33.17 -14.24 6.14
N ILE A 126 32.89 -13.90 4.87
CA ILE A 126 32.04 -12.77 4.47
C ILE A 126 30.66 -12.89 5.10
N ARG A 127 30.01 -14.07 4.94
CA ARG A 127 28.72 -14.31 5.57
C ARG A 127 28.72 -14.07 7.07
N ASN A 128 29.69 -14.64 7.79
CA ASN A 128 29.79 -14.53 9.24
C ASN A 128 30.04 -13.09 9.68
N GLN A 129 30.92 -12.37 8.98
CA GLN A 129 31.22 -10.97 9.29
C GLN A 129 30.00 -10.07 9.10
N ILE A 130 29.23 -10.26 8.01
CA ILE A 130 27.97 -9.52 7.79
C ILE A 130 26.92 -9.88 8.87
N GLU A 131 26.72 -11.16 9.18
CA GLU A 131 25.79 -11.58 10.25
C GLU A 131 26.21 -11.00 11.61
N ASP A 132 27.49 -11.05 11.93
CA ASP A 132 28.05 -10.52 13.18
C ASP A 132 27.87 -8.99 13.29
N HIS A 133 28.12 -8.26 12.19
CA HIS A 133 27.90 -6.83 12.15
C HIS A 133 26.42 -6.49 12.41
N ILE A 134 25.50 -7.14 11.73
CA ILE A 134 24.04 -6.92 11.91
C ILE A 134 23.62 -7.26 13.34
N ASN A 135 24.13 -8.36 13.92
CA ASN A 135 23.78 -8.77 15.27
C ASN A 135 24.32 -7.85 16.37
N LYS A 136 25.47 -7.22 16.15
CA LYS A 136 26.12 -6.32 17.12
C LYS A 136 25.63 -4.87 17.02
N SER A 137 25.10 -4.48 15.88
CA SER A 137 24.63 -3.12 15.63
C SER A 137 23.29 -2.86 16.31
N GLU A 138 23.16 -1.70 16.93
CA GLU A 138 21.91 -1.24 17.55
C GLU A 138 20.84 -0.84 16.53
N ASP A 139 21.21 -0.65 15.27
CA ASP A 139 20.34 -0.21 14.20
C ASP A 139 19.33 -1.28 13.77
N PHE A 140 19.63 -2.59 14.01
CA PHE A 140 18.85 -3.69 13.48
C PHE A 140 17.99 -4.39 14.54
N ASN A 141 16.81 -4.82 14.11
CA ASN A 141 15.91 -5.64 14.92
C ASN A 141 16.15 -7.13 14.63
N THR A 142 17.01 -7.74 15.43
CA THR A 142 17.40 -9.13 15.25
C THR A 142 16.30 -10.14 15.63
N SER A 143 15.26 -9.70 16.38
CA SER A 143 14.15 -10.57 16.80
C SER A 143 13.23 -10.98 15.65
N ILE A 144 13.17 -10.18 14.58
CA ILE A 144 12.35 -10.48 13.38
C ILE A 144 13.04 -11.51 12.47
N GLY A 145 14.36 -11.66 12.63
CA GLY A 145 15.17 -12.58 11.88
C GLY A 145 16.11 -11.89 10.88
N ILE A 146 17.28 -12.51 10.74
CA ILE A 146 18.34 -12.11 9.83
C ILE A 146 18.61 -13.28 8.88
N ALA A 147 18.89 -13.01 7.63
CA ALA A 147 19.35 -14.01 6.68
C ALA A 147 20.52 -13.47 5.89
N VAL A 148 21.69 -14.11 6.00
CA VAL A 148 22.85 -13.92 5.13
C VAL A 148 23.22 -15.27 4.60
N ARG A 149 22.90 -15.54 3.34
CA ARG A 149 23.06 -16.89 2.74
C ARG A 149 23.48 -16.80 1.30
N VAL A 150 24.33 -17.73 0.86
CA VAL A 150 24.53 -17.94 -0.57
C VAL A 150 23.21 -18.41 -1.16
N ASP A 151 22.72 -17.70 -2.17
CA ASP A 151 21.41 -17.95 -2.79
C ASP A 151 21.57 -18.85 -4.02
N LYS A 152 22.40 -18.42 -4.96
CA LYS A 152 22.63 -19.15 -6.21
C LYS A 152 23.98 -18.83 -6.83
N PHE A 153 24.34 -19.64 -7.82
CA PHE A 153 25.44 -19.41 -8.72
C PHE A 153 24.87 -18.88 -10.03
N SER A 154 25.15 -17.63 -10.33
CA SER A 154 24.72 -16.93 -11.56
C SER A 154 25.80 -17.09 -12.65
N ASP A 155 25.56 -16.60 -13.86
CA ASP A 155 26.45 -16.80 -15.02
C ASP A 155 27.89 -16.25 -14.79
N SER A 156 28.03 -15.21 -13.95
CA SER A 156 29.34 -14.54 -13.70
C SER A 156 29.59 -14.21 -12.24
N SER A 157 28.73 -14.64 -11.33
CA SER A 157 28.83 -14.30 -9.90
C SER A 157 28.27 -15.38 -8.99
N ILE A 158 28.73 -15.37 -7.74
CA ILE A 158 28.10 -16.08 -6.62
C ILE A 158 27.21 -15.08 -5.91
N ASP A 159 25.90 -15.33 -5.90
CA ASP A 159 24.95 -14.42 -5.33
C ASP A 159 24.68 -14.75 -3.86
N MET A 160 24.85 -13.75 -2.99
CA MET A 160 24.60 -13.83 -1.57
C MET A 160 23.41 -12.95 -1.18
N TYR A 161 22.37 -13.55 -0.61
CA TYR A 161 21.21 -12.88 -0.13
C TYR A 161 21.42 -12.34 1.28
N VAL A 162 21.18 -11.03 1.47
CA VAL A 162 21.22 -10.35 2.77
C VAL A 162 19.85 -9.78 3.06
N ARG A 163 19.28 -10.18 4.20
CA ARG A 163 17.99 -9.69 4.66
C ARG A 163 18.06 -9.34 6.14
N CYS A 164 17.69 -8.12 6.48
CA CYS A 164 17.57 -7.67 7.86
C CYS A 164 16.49 -6.58 7.98
N PHE A 165 16.07 -6.31 9.22
CA PHE A 165 15.10 -5.28 9.52
C PHE A 165 15.71 -4.23 10.43
N THR A 166 15.46 -2.95 10.14
CA THR A 166 15.88 -1.86 11.01
C THR A 166 14.95 -1.71 12.21
N LYS A 167 15.40 -1.08 13.28
CA LYS A 167 14.54 -0.73 14.43
C LYS A 167 13.74 0.54 14.20
N THR A 168 14.21 1.39 13.27
CA THR A 168 13.53 2.65 12.98
C THR A 168 12.32 2.46 12.07
N ASP A 169 11.29 3.25 12.30
CA ASP A 169 10.12 3.45 11.44
C ASP A 169 10.28 4.65 10.49
N SER A 170 11.32 5.49 10.71
CA SER A 170 11.61 6.67 9.91
C SER A 170 12.31 6.30 8.58
N TRP A 171 11.73 6.75 7.48
CA TRP A 171 12.31 6.58 6.14
C TRP A 171 13.72 7.19 6.01
N ASN A 172 13.93 8.39 6.54
CA ASN A 172 15.23 9.06 6.44
C ASN A 172 16.31 8.35 7.25
N GLU A 173 15.96 7.88 8.45
CA GLU A 173 16.86 7.08 9.27
C GLU A 173 17.16 5.73 8.63
N TRP A 174 16.15 5.08 8.05
CA TRP A 174 16.34 3.84 7.30
C TRP A 174 17.35 4.02 6.15
N LEU A 175 17.27 5.12 5.38
CA LEU A 175 18.25 5.42 4.34
C LEU A 175 19.66 5.53 4.90
N ALA A 176 19.84 6.20 6.05
CA ALA A 176 21.15 6.33 6.70
C ALA A 176 21.66 4.98 7.22
N VAL A 177 20.81 4.16 7.83
CA VAL A 177 21.18 2.80 8.26
C VAL A 177 21.57 1.93 7.07
N LYS A 178 20.78 2.01 6.01
CA LYS A 178 21.04 1.28 4.75
C LYS A 178 22.39 1.64 4.13
N GLU A 179 22.72 2.94 4.12
CA GLU A 179 24.03 3.42 3.63
C GLU A 179 25.18 2.91 4.52
N ARG A 180 25.07 3.01 5.86
CA ARG A 180 26.08 2.47 6.79
C ARG A 180 26.34 0.98 6.54
N LEU A 181 25.27 0.20 6.44
CA LEU A 181 25.39 -1.24 6.16
C LEU A 181 26.08 -1.50 4.81
N ALA A 182 25.77 -0.71 3.77
CA ALA A 182 26.42 -0.87 2.46
C ALA A 182 27.94 -0.59 2.53
N ILE A 183 28.34 0.45 3.28
CA ILE A 183 29.74 0.80 3.48
C ILE A 183 30.48 -0.32 4.24
N GLU A 184 29.90 -0.81 5.33
CA GLU A 184 30.47 -1.92 6.12
C GLU A 184 30.64 -3.20 5.29
N ILE A 185 29.60 -3.58 4.54
CA ILE A 185 29.68 -4.75 3.63
C ILE A 185 30.80 -4.56 2.58
N LYS A 186 31.04 -3.33 2.12
CA LYS A 186 32.10 -3.05 1.16
C LYS A 186 33.51 -3.16 1.77
N GLN A 187 33.64 -3.00 3.09
CA GLN A 187 34.91 -3.14 3.81
C GLN A 187 35.25 -4.60 4.17
N ILE A 188 34.23 -5.46 4.24
CA ILE A 188 34.35 -6.91 4.42
C ILE A 188 34.86 -7.57 3.14
#